data_39011fb7c03d90e0a538972cbb99a570
#
_entry.id   39011fb7c03d90e0a538972cbb99a570
#
_cell.length_a   1.000
_cell.length_b   1.000
_cell.length_c   1.000
_cell.angle_alpha   90.00
_cell.angle_beta   90.00
_cell.angle_gamma   90.00
#
_symmetry.space_group_name_H-M   'P 1'
#
loop_
_entity.id
_entity.type
_entity.pdbx_description
1 polymer ?
#
loop_
_entity_poly.entity_id
_entity_poly.type
_entity_poly.pdbx_seq_one_letter_code
_entity_poly.pdbx_strand_id
1 'polypeptide(L)'
;MTAAVDSATLRIGFFLEWKTMDAHWTDGYVTDIGYTHGYYPQLNPARLQLAFAAVGLDSPRVATACELGFGQGLSINLHAAAAPVAWFGNDFNAAQAAHAQALTAAAGSTARLESSSFADFCAREDLPQFDFIALHGVWSWVSAANRDIIRDFVATHLKLGGVLYISYNTQPGWSAFMPLRELLLRHFEMPANAGLNSSERIEAALAFATELFAADPLYCRANPFMQERLELLKQRSTHYLAHEYFNRNWHVQSFADMADIWSEIGLEFACSADLRDYLDLANLTAQQRQFCDALEDRQLRQSVRDFMVNQQFRSDYWVRGAQVLEPLQRQTVLEQQRVVLLTAAEKIPMTLKTVATEITLNVHIYGPIIEVLSDLQAHSLGQIAALVAHRNIGLQQVLDSMMMLIGSGHVAPVQDADDVVSALPASAALNHHLLGLATQHGDIGHLASPVTGGGVAAERIEQLFMLAVLQQQYSPDEIISFVWQHLLAQGKKLVKAGVRLESEQDNLAELTQQAQRFFVERFPLLQALRVI
;
A
#
# COMPACT_ATOMS: atom_id res chain seq x y z
N MET A 1 -56.98 20.87 31.02
CA MET A 1 -56.23 21.58 29.96
C MET A 1 -54.89 20.88 29.81
N THR A 2 -54.81 19.89 28.94
CA THR A 2 -53.64 19.07 28.63
C THR A 2 -52.96 19.69 27.41
N ALA A 3 -51.74 20.19 27.60
CA ALA A 3 -50.94 20.70 26.51
C ALA A 3 -50.33 19.53 25.73
N ALA A 4 -50.72 19.38 24.47
CA ALA A 4 -50.08 18.48 23.53
C ALA A 4 -48.73 19.09 23.10
N VAL A 5 -47.64 18.45 23.44
CA VAL A 5 -46.30 18.79 22.94
C VAL A 5 -46.17 18.26 21.52
N ASP A 6 -45.89 19.15 20.59
CA ASP A 6 -45.82 18.92 19.17
C ASP A 6 -44.67 17.95 18.82
N SER A 7 -45.04 16.78 18.30
CA SER A 7 -44.12 15.69 17.93
C SER A 7 -43.18 16.04 16.75
N ALA A 8 -43.43 17.15 16.07
CA ALA A 8 -42.62 17.61 14.91
C ALA A 8 -41.33 18.31 15.37
N THR A 9 -41.38 19.06 16.48
CA THR A 9 -40.21 19.79 16.99
C THR A 9 -39.15 18.83 17.57
N LEU A 10 -39.59 17.70 18.14
CA LEU A 10 -38.67 16.67 18.66
C LEU A 10 -37.97 15.89 17.55
N ARG A 11 -38.63 15.70 16.38
CA ARG A 11 -38.00 15.02 15.24
C ARG A 11 -36.97 15.88 14.52
N ILE A 12 -37.19 17.19 14.45
CA ILE A 12 -36.23 18.12 13.81
C ILE A 12 -35.01 18.32 14.69
N GLY A 13 -35.14 18.37 16.01
CA GLY A 13 -34.02 18.46 16.95
C GLY A 13 -33.13 17.20 16.89
N PHE A 14 -33.70 16.02 16.84
CA PHE A 14 -32.97 14.75 16.77
C PHE A 14 -32.20 14.57 15.44
N PHE A 15 -32.79 15.03 14.31
CA PHE A 15 -32.11 14.99 13.01
C PHE A 15 -31.00 16.03 12.86
N LEU A 16 -31.12 17.18 13.52
CA LEU A 16 -30.06 18.20 13.54
C LEU A 16 -28.89 17.82 14.46
N GLU A 17 -29.15 17.18 15.59
CA GLU A 17 -28.10 16.66 16.46
C GLU A 17 -27.34 15.48 15.82
N TRP A 18 -28.02 14.61 15.08
CA TRP A 18 -27.36 13.53 14.34
C TRP A 18 -26.47 14.04 13.19
N LYS A 19 -26.90 15.05 12.44
CA LYS A 19 -26.07 15.66 11.40
C LYS A 19 -24.86 16.42 11.95
N THR A 20 -24.98 17.02 13.11
CA THR A 20 -23.85 17.71 13.75
C THR A 20 -22.89 16.71 14.45
N MET A 21 -23.36 15.58 14.98
CA MET A 21 -22.51 14.52 15.48
C MET A 21 -21.70 13.85 14.36
N ASP A 22 -22.32 13.54 13.20
CA ASP A 22 -21.62 12.95 12.05
C ASP A 22 -20.51 13.87 11.51
N ALA A 23 -20.75 15.17 11.39
CA ALA A 23 -19.74 16.12 10.93
C ALA A 23 -18.55 16.28 11.90
N HIS A 24 -18.76 16.07 13.20
CA HIS A 24 -17.70 16.11 14.22
C HIS A 24 -16.90 14.79 14.25
N TRP A 25 -17.53 13.68 13.94
CA TRP A 25 -16.94 12.35 14.07
C TRP A 25 -15.99 12.02 12.90
N THR A 26 -16.29 12.48 11.70
CA THR A 26 -15.44 12.27 10.52
C THR A 26 -14.27 13.25 10.44
N ASP A 27 -14.24 14.29 11.28
CA ASP A 27 -13.24 15.37 11.26
C ASP A 27 -13.02 15.99 9.85
N GLY A 28 -14.09 15.95 9.04
CA GLY A 28 -14.08 16.45 7.65
C GLY A 28 -13.52 15.49 6.60
N TYR A 29 -13.37 14.20 6.95
CA TYR A 29 -13.05 13.15 6.00
C TYR A 29 -14.31 12.76 5.18
N VAL A 30 -14.15 12.54 3.87
CA VAL A 30 -15.25 12.13 2.98
C VAL A 30 -15.57 10.65 3.22
N THR A 31 -16.77 10.35 3.75
CA THR A 31 -17.18 9.01 4.14
C THR A 31 -18.33 8.42 3.33
N ASP A 32 -18.99 9.23 2.51
CA ASP A 32 -20.10 8.81 1.62
C ASP A 32 -19.63 8.07 0.36
N ILE A 33 -18.32 8.01 0.15
CA ILE A 33 -17.67 7.31 -0.96
C ILE A 33 -16.79 6.20 -0.39
N GLY A 34 -16.97 4.95 -0.89
CA GLY A 34 -16.20 3.78 -0.42
C GLY A 34 -14.70 3.89 -0.70
N TYR A 35 -13.86 3.37 0.20
CA TYR A 35 -12.41 3.31 0.02
C TYR A 35 -11.98 2.04 -0.74
N THR A 36 -10.76 2.06 -1.29
CA THR A 36 -10.21 0.93 -2.06
C THR A 36 -9.72 -0.22 -1.17
N HIS A 37 -9.70 -1.45 -1.72
CA HIS A 37 -9.12 -2.63 -1.07
C HIS A 37 -7.62 -2.72 -1.40
N GLY A 38 -6.80 -1.93 -0.70
CA GLY A 38 -5.35 -1.89 -0.91
C GLY A 38 -4.58 -2.99 -0.17
N TYR A 39 -3.44 -3.40 -0.75
CA TYR A 39 -2.41 -4.19 -0.07
C TYR A 39 -1.10 -3.38 -0.04
N TYR A 40 -0.46 -3.34 1.11
CA TYR A 40 0.72 -2.51 1.37
C TYR A 40 1.92 -3.38 1.78
N PRO A 41 2.79 -3.75 0.84
CA PRO A 41 3.93 -4.64 1.13
C PRO A 41 4.94 -4.03 2.10
N GLN A 42 4.94 -2.71 2.29
CA GLN A 42 5.79 -2.02 3.27
C GLN A 42 5.49 -2.41 4.72
N LEU A 43 4.29 -2.95 4.99
CA LEU A 43 3.89 -3.41 6.31
C LEU A 43 4.37 -4.83 6.61
N ASN A 44 5.02 -5.50 5.65
CA ASN A 44 5.50 -6.87 5.81
C ASN A 44 6.78 -6.93 6.66
N PRO A 45 6.82 -7.68 7.79
CA PRO A 45 7.99 -7.80 8.64
C PRO A 45 9.24 -8.35 7.94
N ALA A 46 9.09 -9.29 7.00
CA ALA A 46 10.23 -9.82 6.24
C ALA A 46 10.85 -8.75 5.31
N ARG A 47 10.03 -7.84 4.77
CA ARG A 47 10.51 -6.70 3.99
C ARG A 47 11.22 -5.68 4.87
N LEU A 48 10.71 -5.43 6.07
CA LEU A 48 11.35 -4.58 7.07
C LEU A 48 12.76 -5.09 7.42
N GLN A 49 12.92 -6.38 7.69
CA GLN A 49 14.21 -7.00 8.02
C GLN A 49 15.25 -6.77 6.92
N LEU A 50 14.88 -6.99 5.66
CA LEU A 50 15.77 -6.75 4.52
C LEU A 50 16.15 -5.26 4.41
N ALA A 51 15.19 -4.35 4.56
CA ALA A 51 15.42 -2.90 4.47
C ALA A 51 16.45 -2.44 5.53
N PHE A 52 16.30 -2.91 6.78
CA PHE A 52 17.20 -2.58 7.89
C PHE A 52 18.60 -3.16 7.67
N ALA A 53 18.70 -4.45 7.33
CA ALA A 53 19.99 -5.09 7.03
C ALA A 53 20.73 -4.39 5.88
N ALA A 54 20.01 -3.92 4.86
CA ALA A 54 20.60 -3.21 3.72
C ALA A 54 21.28 -1.90 4.15
N VAL A 55 20.72 -1.19 5.13
CA VAL A 55 21.32 0.05 5.66
C VAL A 55 22.23 -0.17 6.89
N GLY A 56 22.44 -1.43 7.28
CA GLY A 56 23.34 -1.81 8.38
C GLY A 56 22.73 -1.64 9.77
N LEU A 57 21.42 -1.69 9.88
CA LEU A 57 20.70 -1.66 11.14
C LEU A 57 20.14 -3.05 11.48
N ASP A 58 20.09 -3.36 12.78
CA ASP A 58 19.35 -4.51 13.27
C ASP A 58 17.85 -4.22 13.25
N SER A 59 17.05 -5.23 12.97
CA SER A 59 15.60 -5.12 12.92
C SER A 59 14.94 -5.94 14.02
N PRO A 60 13.82 -5.49 14.61
CA PRO A 60 13.12 -6.30 15.58
C PRO A 60 12.53 -7.55 14.92
N ARG A 61 12.48 -8.66 15.65
CA ARG A 61 11.57 -9.75 15.32
C ARG A 61 10.15 -9.28 15.68
N VAL A 62 9.33 -9.04 14.67
CA VAL A 62 7.96 -8.53 14.88
C VAL A 62 7.06 -9.68 15.34
N ALA A 63 6.64 -9.66 16.60
CA ALA A 63 5.65 -10.57 17.16
C ALA A 63 4.30 -9.88 17.39
N THR A 64 4.31 -8.58 17.68
CA THR A 64 3.12 -7.74 17.89
C THR A 64 3.18 -6.51 17.00
N ALA A 65 2.10 -6.26 16.26
CA ALA A 65 2.00 -5.13 15.35
C ALA A 65 0.67 -4.39 15.52
N CYS A 66 0.66 -3.10 15.20
CA CYS A 66 -0.55 -2.26 15.21
C CYS A 66 -0.63 -1.46 13.93
N GLU A 67 -1.81 -1.42 13.28
CA GLU A 67 -2.10 -0.53 12.16
C GLU A 67 -3.21 0.45 12.55
N LEU A 68 -2.90 1.73 12.56
CA LEU A 68 -3.83 2.80 12.84
C LEU A 68 -4.46 3.29 11.53
N GLY A 69 -5.80 3.21 11.42
CA GLY A 69 -6.53 3.57 10.21
C GLY A 69 -6.38 2.52 9.10
N PHE A 70 -6.75 1.27 9.37
CA PHE A 70 -6.57 0.14 8.43
C PHE A 70 -7.51 0.16 7.20
N GLY A 71 -8.47 1.10 7.12
CA GLY A 71 -9.42 1.21 6.02
C GLY A 71 -10.29 -0.04 5.87
N GLN A 72 -10.40 -0.59 4.65
CA GLN A 72 -11.14 -1.83 4.39
C GLN A 72 -10.51 -3.08 5.04
N GLY A 73 -9.31 -2.96 5.61
CA GLY A 73 -8.64 -3.98 6.36
C GLY A 73 -8.12 -5.17 5.54
N LEU A 74 -8.05 -5.06 4.21
CA LEU A 74 -7.48 -6.15 3.38
C LEU A 74 -6.00 -6.37 3.69
N SER A 75 -5.19 -5.30 3.74
CA SER A 75 -3.74 -5.40 3.98
C SER A 75 -3.43 -6.04 5.32
N ILE A 76 -4.01 -5.54 6.41
CA ILE A 76 -3.77 -6.08 7.75
C ILE A 76 -4.21 -7.55 7.88
N ASN A 77 -5.33 -7.94 7.26
CA ASN A 77 -5.79 -9.32 7.27
C ASN A 77 -4.88 -10.26 6.45
N LEU A 78 -4.35 -9.79 5.30
CA LEU A 78 -3.37 -10.56 4.54
C LEU A 78 -2.09 -10.79 5.35
N HIS A 79 -1.56 -9.76 6.03
CA HIS A 79 -0.40 -9.90 6.91
C HIS A 79 -0.69 -10.81 8.12
N ALA A 80 -1.84 -10.64 8.76
CA ALA A 80 -2.23 -11.44 9.93
C ALA A 80 -2.48 -12.93 9.60
N ALA A 81 -2.95 -13.23 8.39
CA ALA A 81 -3.14 -14.60 7.93
C ALA A 81 -1.85 -15.25 7.41
N ALA A 82 -0.95 -14.43 6.83
CA ALA A 82 0.25 -14.92 6.17
C ALA A 82 1.48 -15.05 7.09
N ALA A 83 1.45 -14.50 8.31
CA ALA A 83 2.58 -14.54 9.26
C ALA A 83 2.08 -14.70 10.69
N PRO A 84 2.87 -15.33 11.60
CA PRO A 84 2.50 -15.51 13.00
C PRO A 84 2.72 -14.22 13.82
N VAL A 85 2.12 -13.13 13.39
CA VAL A 85 2.18 -11.82 14.03
C VAL A 85 0.80 -11.47 14.61
N ALA A 86 0.76 -11.07 15.88
CA ALA A 86 -0.46 -10.61 16.51
C ALA A 86 -0.74 -9.15 16.09
N TRP A 87 -1.69 -8.97 15.18
CA TRP A 87 -2.08 -7.65 14.67
C TRP A 87 -3.21 -7.05 15.50
N PHE A 88 -3.08 -5.76 15.75
CA PHE A 88 -4.09 -4.89 16.35
C PHE A 88 -4.34 -3.72 15.43
N GLY A 89 -5.51 -3.11 15.50
CA GLY A 89 -5.76 -1.90 14.70
C GLY A 89 -7.16 -1.34 14.89
N ASN A 90 -7.30 -0.10 14.47
CA ASN A 90 -8.58 0.59 14.45
C ASN A 90 -8.86 1.24 13.10
N ASP A 91 -10.14 1.40 12.82
CA ASP A 91 -10.64 2.35 11.85
C ASP A 91 -11.90 2.99 12.39
N PHE A 92 -12.10 4.30 12.14
CA PHE A 92 -13.27 5.00 12.63
C PHE A 92 -14.55 4.67 11.84
N ASN A 93 -14.41 4.19 10.61
CA ASN A 93 -15.54 3.84 9.75
C ASN A 93 -16.08 2.44 10.10
N ALA A 94 -17.26 2.41 10.71
CA ALA A 94 -17.87 1.16 11.19
C ALA A 94 -18.10 0.12 10.07
N ALA A 95 -18.41 0.55 8.84
CA ALA A 95 -18.61 -0.37 7.72
C ALA A 95 -17.30 -1.01 7.27
N GLN A 96 -16.21 -0.23 7.23
CA GLN A 96 -14.87 -0.72 6.90
C GLN A 96 -14.36 -1.67 8.00
N ALA A 97 -14.53 -1.30 9.26
CA ALA A 97 -14.16 -2.15 10.38
C ALA A 97 -14.94 -3.47 10.39
N ALA A 98 -16.24 -3.45 10.10
CA ALA A 98 -17.05 -4.67 9.99
C ALA A 98 -16.57 -5.58 8.86
N HIS A 99 -16.21 -5.02 7.70
CA HIS A 99 -15.60 -5.78 6.60
C HIS A 99 -14.25 -6.40 7.03
N ALA A 100 -13.38 -5.63 7.66
CA ALA A 100 -12.09 -6.13 8.16
C ALA A 100 -12.27 -7.27 9.18
N GLN A 101 -13.22 -7.14 10.11
CA GLN A 101 -13.55 -8.18 11.10
C GLN A 101 -14.11 -9.45 10.44
N ALA A 102 -14.90 -9.32 9.37
CA ALA A 102 -15.39 -10.47 8.61
C ALA A 102 -14.23 -11.24 7.94
N LEU A 103 -13.23 -10.54 7.38
CA LEU A 103 -12.00 -11.16 6.85
C LEU A 103 -11.19 -11.86 7.95
N THR A 104 -11.04 -11.23 9.12
CA THR A 104 -10.38 -11.84 10.30
C THR A 104 -11.06 -13.14 10.70
N ALA A 105 -12.40 -13.14 10.79
CA ALA A 105 -13.18 -14.32 11.13
C ALA A 105 -13.06 -15.42 10.07
N ALA A 106 -13.09 -15.06 8.78
CA ALA A 106 -12.92 -16.00 7.68
C ALA A 106 -11.53 -16.66 7.68
N ALA A 107 -10.49 -15.90 8.02
CA ALA A 107 -9.11 -16.41 8.16
C ALA A 107 -8.93 -17.29 9.41
N GLY A 108 -9.76 -17.15 10.43
CA GLY A 108 -9.51 -17.68 11.76
C GLY A 108 -8.24 -17.10 12.39
N SER A 109 -7.84 -15.90 11.99
CA SER A 109 -6.64 -15.23 12.51
C SER A 109 -6.87 -14.62 13.89
N THR A 110 -5.78 -14.28 14.58
CA THR A 110 -5.82 -13.66 15.93
C THR A 110 -5.84 -12.14 15.90
N ALA A 111 -6.03 -11.50 14.75
CA ALA A 111 -6.08 -10.07 14.63
C ALA A 111 -7.23 -9.46 15.46
N ARG A 112 -6.96 -8.33 16.12
CA ARG A 112 -7.93 -7.59 16.92
C ARG A 112 -8.20 -6.24 16.26
N LEU A 113 -9.25 -6.19 15.45
CA LEU A 113 -9.61 -5.03 14.65
C LEU A 113 -10.88 -4.40 15.19
N GLU A 114 -10.88 -3.09 15.38
CA GLU A 114 -11.95 -2.37 16.06
C GLU A 114 -12.48 -1.20 15.24
N SER A 115 -13.79 -0.94 15.41
CA SER A 115 -14.41 0.29 14.96
C SER A 115 -14.30 1.31 16.09
N SER A 116 -13.30 2.20 16.05
CA SER A 116 -13.09 3.21 17.06
C SER A 116 -12.30 4.41 16.53
N SER A 117 -12.50 5.57 17.13
CA SER A 117 -11.68 6.75 16.85
C SER A 117 -10.22 6.53 17.32
N PHE A 118 -9.29 7.37 16.87
CA PHE A 118 -7.92 7.35 17.42
C PHE A 118 -7.92 7.67 18.92
N ALA A 119 -8.78 8.60 19.35
CA ALA A 119 -8.88 8.97 20.78
C ALA A 119 -9.30 7.77 21.64
N ASP A 120 -10.32 7.02 21.23
CA ASP A 120 -10.82 5.87 21.98
C ASP A 120 -9.85 4.70 21.94
N PHE A 121 -9.28 4.39 20.77
CA PHE A 121 -8.35 3.27 20.62
C PHE A 121 -7.04 3.52 21.37
N CYS A 122 -6.44 4.70 21.20
CA CYS A 122 -5.15 5.02 21.79
C CYS A 122 -5.22 5.23 23.32
N ALA A 123 -6.40 5.48 23.89
CA ALA A 123 -6.61 5.58 25.34
C ALA A 123 -6.77 4.22 26.04
N ARG A 124 -6.75 3.09 25.33
CA ARG A 124 -6.92 1.75 25.90
C ARG A 124 -5.70 1.32 26.70
N GLU A 125 -5.94 0.87 27.92
CA GLU A 125 -4.90 0.37 28.84
C GLU A 125 -4.54 -1.11 28.62
N ASP A 126 -5.37 -1.88 27.88
CA ASP A 126 -5.19 -3.32 27.65
C ASP A 126 -4.41 -3.63 26.36
N LEU A 127 -3.98 -2.63 25.62
CA LEU A 127 -3.12 -2.81 24.45
C LEU A 127 -1.69 -3.15 24.87
N PRO A 128 -1.04 -4.12 24.18
CA PRO A 128 0.36 -4.44 24.45
C PRO A 128 1.29 -3.34 23.95
N GLN A 129 2.57 -3.44 24.29
CA GLN A 129 3.61 -2.74 23.56
C GLN A 129 3.89 -3.45 22.23
N PHE A 130 4.16 -2.69 21.18
CA PHE A 130 4.32 -3.19 19.81
C PHE A 130 5.77 -3.19 19.35
N ASP A 131 6.13 -4.21 18.59
CA ASP A 131 7.39 -4.24 17.84
C ASP A 131 7.30 -3.37 16.59
N PHE A 132 6.08 -3.23 16.03
CA PHE A 132 5.82 -2.50 14.81
C PHE A 132 4.50 -1.73 14.91
N ILE A 133 4.53 -0.44 14.62
CA ILE A 133 3.33 0.41 14.48
C ILE A 133 3.30 0.95 13.05
N ALA A 134 2.16 0.90 12.39
CA ALA A 134 1.99 1.32 11.01
C ALA A 134 0.88 2.36 10.85
N LEU A 135 1.19 3.40 10.03
CA LEU A 135 0.24 4.41 9.55
C LEU A 135 0.38 4.52 8.03
N HIS A 136 -0.44 3.79 7.29
CA HIS A 136 -0.42 3.87 5.83
C HIS A 136 -1.52 4.79 5.30
N GLY A 137 -1.12 5.91 4.64
CA GLY A 137 -2.07 6.86 4.06
C GLY A 137 -2.95 7.59 5.09
N VAL A 138 -2.50 7.75 6.34
CA VAL A 138 -3.28 8.37 7.43
C VAL A 138 -2.75 9.75 7.79
N TRP A 139 -1.45 9.88 8.02
CA TRP A 139 -0.83 11.03 8.66
C TRP A 139 -1.15 12.38 8.02
N SER A 140 -1.17 12.44 6.70
CA SER A 140 -1.47 13.68 5.97
C SER A 140 -2.94 14.09 6.02
N TRP A 141 -3.84 13.21 6.45
CA TRP A 141 -5.28 13.36 6.33
C TRP A 141 -6.00 13.58 7.66
N VAL A 142 -5.28 13.55 8.76
CA VAL A 142 -5.84 13.70 10.10
C VAL A 142 -5.54 15.07 10.69
N SER A 143 -6.39 15.55 11.60
CA SER A 143 -6.24 16.83 12.27
C SER A 143 -4.98 16.89 13.15
N ALA A 144 -4.58 18.09 13.55
CA ALA A 144 -3.45 18.27 14.47
C ALA A 144 -3.67 17.53 15.80
N ALA A 145 -4.89 17.59 16.35
CA ALA A 145 -5.24 16.88 17.57
C ALA A 145 -5.09 15.36 17.43
N ASN A 146 -5.54 14.78 16.33
CA ASN A 146 -5.36 13.34 16.08
C ASN A 146 -3.88 12.98 15.88
N ARG A 147 -3.06 13.84 15.27
CA ARG A 147 -1.61 13.61 15.16
C ARG A 147 -0.92 13.62 16.52
N ASP A 148 -1.32 14.51 17.43
CA ASP A 148 -0.81 14.53 18.81
C ASP A 148 -1.17 13.23 19.55
N ILE A 149 -2.43 12.77 19.46
CA ILE A 149 -2.87 11.48 20.02
C ILE A 149 -2.05 10.32 19.48
N ILE A 150 -1.85 10.25 18.16
CA ILE A 150 -1.07 9.20 17.50
C ILE A 150 0.40 9.26 17.95
N ARG A 151 1.01 10.46 18.03
CA ARG A 151 2.39 10.63 18.51
C ARG A 151 2.54 10.12 19.94
N ASP A 152 1.63 10.49 20.83
CA ASP A 152 1.66 10.07 22.24
C ASP A 152 1.44 8.55 22.38
N PHE A 153 0.58 7.95 21.54
CA PHE A 153 0.41 6.51 21.46
C PHE A 153 1.71 5.82 21.02
N VAL A 154 2.37 6.29 19.97
CA VAL A 154 3.67 5.75 19.52
C VAL A 154 4.71 5.91 20.63
N ALA A 155 4.73 7.05 21.33
CA ALA A 155 5.65 7.30 22.44
C ALA A 155 5.51 6.28 23.58
N THR A 156 4.30 5.82 23.86
CA THR A 156 4.01 4.92 24.99
C THR A 156 3.98 3.45 24.62
N HIS A 157 3.57 3.11 23.40
CA HIS A 157 3.31 1.72 22.99
C HIS A 157 4.36 1.11 22.06
N LEU A 158 5.27 1.91 21.46
CA LEU A 158 6.36 1.35 20.66
C LEU A 158 7.50 0.89 21.57
N LYS A 159 7.91 -0.37 21.46
CA LYS A 159 9.04 -0.95 22.22
C LYS A 159 10.38 -0.27 21.88
N LEU A 160 11.36 -0.42 22.76
CA LEU A 160 12.75 -0.15 22.39
C LEU A 160 13.20 -1.13 21.31
N GLY A 161 13.85 -0.65 20.26
CA GLY A 161 14.13 -1.40 19.02
C GLY A 161 12.93 -1.52 18.09
N GLY A 162 11.74 -1.10 18.52
CA GLY A 162 10.53 -1.13 17.72
C GLY A 162 10.54 -0.11 16.58
N VAL A 163 9.74 -0.37 15.55
CA VAL A 163 9.72 0.41 14.31
C VAL A 163 8.35 1.01 14.07
N LEU A 164 8.33 2.29 13.76
CA LEU A 164 7.18 3.00 13.21
C LEU A 164 7.32 3.05 11.67
N TYR A 165 6.33 2.52 10.96
CA TYR A 165 6.13 2.80 9.54
C TYR A 165 5.13 3.94 9.39
N ILE A 166 5.46 4.92 8.55
CA ILE A 166 4.57 6.01 8.24
C ILE A 166 4.70 6.45 6.79
N SER A 167 3.55 6.66 6.12
CA SER A 167 3.52 7.27 4.80
C SER A 167 2.79 8.61 4.82
N TYR A 168 3.29 9.56 4.02
CA TYR A 168 2.79 10.93 4.03
C TYR A 168 3.08 11.68 2.73
N ASN A 169 2.22 12.65 2.44
CA ASN A 169 2.45 13.61 1.38
C ASN A 169 3.53 14.60 1.78
N THR A 170 4.50 14.87 0.90
CA THR A 170 5.68 15.66 1.23
C THR A 170 5.99 16.77 0.23
N GLN A 171 6.81 17.71 0.69
CA GLN A 171 7.43 18.75 -0.11
C GLN A 171 8.79 18.26 -0.65
N PRO A 172 9.25 18.81 -1.80
CA PRO A 172 8.67 19.94 -2.54
C PRO A 172 7.60 19.54 -3.56
N GLY A 173 7.39 18.27 -3.85
CA GLY A 173 6.60 17.81 -4.99
C GLY A 173 5.13 18.24 -4.98
N TRP A 174 4.53 18.50 -3.82
CA TRP A 174 3.18 19.03 -3.70
C TRP A 174 3.10 20.55 -3.62
N SER A 175 4.23 21.27 -3.38
CA SER A 175 4.22 22.69 -3.05
C SER A 175 3.48 23.55 -4.07
N ALA A 176 3.70 23.32 -5.36
CA ALA A 176 3.07 24.10 -6.40
C ALA A 176 1.56 23.80 -6.56
N PHE A 177 1.10 22.61 -6.16
CA PHE A 177 -0.31 22.22 -6.27
C PHE A 177 -1.15 22.66 -5.06
N MET A 178 -0.54 22.88 -3.89
CA MET A 178 -1.27 23.21 -2.66
C MET A 178 -2.27 24.37 -2.81
N PRO A 179 -1.93 25.51 -3.44
CA PRO A 179 -2.87 26.62 -3.60
C PRO A 179 -4.07 26.25 -4.46
N LEU A 180 -3.87 25.48 -5.53
CA LEU A 180 -4.96 25.02 -6.39
C LEU A 180 -5.89 24.06 -5.64
N ARG A 181 -5.32 23.11 -4.90
CA ARG A 181 -6.10 22.17 -4.09
C ARG A 181 -6.96 22.89 -3.05
N GLU A 182 -6.41 23.88 -2.36
CA GLU A 182 -7.18 24.67 -1.40
C GLU A 182 -8.35 25.40 -2.09
N LEU A 183 -8.12 25.98 -3.26
CA LEU A 183 -9.14 26.64 -4.03
C LEU A 183 -10.25 25.68 -4.49
N LEU A 184 -9.89 24.47 -4.94
CA LEU A 184 -10.85 23.42 -5.28
C LEU A 184 -11.71 23.02 -4.09
N LEU A 185 -11.10 22.84 -2.91
CA LEU A 185 -11.83 22.51 -1.68
C LEU A 185 -12.79 23.63 -1.26
N ARG A 186 -12.36 24.89 -1.32
CA ARG A 186 -13.22 26.03 -1.04
C ARG A 186 -14.43 26.07 -1.97
N HIS A 187 -14.24 25.80 -3.26
CA HIS A 187 -15.35 25.72 -4.21
C HIS A 187 -16.29 24.54 -3.89
N PHE A 188 -15.74 23.38 -3.57
CA PHE A 188 -16.50 22.19 -3.14
C PHE A 188 -17.37 22.47 -1.90
N GLU A 189 -16.88 23.24 -0.94
CA GLU A 189 -17.57 23.58 0.31
C GLU A 189 -18.50 24.80 0.20
N MET A 190 -18.60 25.44 -0.97
CA MET A 190 -19.48 26.62 -1.12
C MET A 190 -20.94 26.30 -0.77
N PRO A 191 -21.64 27.20 -0.03
CA PRO A 191 -23.07 27.00 0.30
C PRO A 191 -23.97 26.79 -0.92
N ALA A 192 -23.62 27.39 -2.07
CA ALA A 192 -24.35 27.21 -3.33
C ALA A 192 -24.35 25.73 -3.81
N ASN A 193 -23.36 24.95 -3.42
CA ASN A 193 -23.20 23.54 -3.77
C ASN A 193 -23.81 22.60 -2.71
N ALA A 194 -24.42 23.10 -1.64
CA ALA A 194 -24.91 22.29 -0.51
C ALA A 194 -25.99 21.27 -0.90
N GLY A 195 -26.71 21.48 -2.02
CA GLY A 195 -27.72 20.54 -2.55
C GLY A 195 -27.15 19.43 -3.43
N LEU A 196 -25.87 19.48 -3.80
CA LEU A 196 -25.20 18.51 -4.65
C LEU A 196 -24.58 17.38 -3.81
N ASN A 197 -24.49 16.17 -4.36
CA ASN A 197 -23.72 15.09 -3.76
C ASN A 197 -22.20 15.33 -3.94
N SER A 198 -21.35 14.54 -3.27
CA SER A 198 -19.90 14.74 -3.29
C SER A 198 -19.31 14.63 -4.71
N SER A 199 -19.77 13.70 -5.54
CA SER A 199 -19.29 13.58 -6.93
C SER A 199 -19.62 14.81 -7.77
N GLU A 200 -20.87 15.31 -7.69
CA GLU A 200 -21.30 16.53 -8.39
C GLU A 200 -20.53 17.77 -7.94
N ARG A 201 -20.21 17.90 -6.65
CA ARG A 201 -19.37 18.99 -6.12
C ARG A 201 -17.94 18.93 -6.63
N ILE A 202 -17.37 17.73 -6.75
CA ILE A 202 -16.03 17.51 -7.31
C ILE A 202 -16.01 17.94 -8.78
N GLU A 203 -16.98 17.50 -9.57
CA GLU A 203 -17.11 17.88 -10.99
C GLU A 203 -17.26 19.40 -11.16
N ALA A 204 -18.08 20.05 -10.34
CA ALA A 204 -18.25 21.50 -10.33
C ALA A 204 -16.94 22.23 -9.98
N ALA A 205 -16.18 21.73 -9.00
CA ALA A 205 -14.88 22.31 -8.64
C ALA A 205 -13.83 22.18 -9.77
N LEU A 206 -13.81 21.05 -10.48
CA LEU A 206 -12.92 20.85 -11.63
C LEU A 206 -13.32 21.73 -12.82
N ALA A 207 -14.63 21.91 -13.07
CA ALA A 207 -15.13 22.83 -14.09
C ALA A 207 -14.72 24.28 -13.77
N PHE A 208 -14.91 24.72 -12.54
CA PHE A 208 -14.46 26.03 -12.06
C PHE A 208 -12.95 26.23 -12.26
N ALA A 209 -12.11 25.23 -11.92
CA ALA A 209 -10.66 25.34 -12.14
C ALA A 209 -10.31 25.42 -13.63
N THR A 210 -11.07 24.75 -14.50
CA THR A 210 -10.91 24.81 -15.96
C THR A 210 -11.19 26.21 -16.49
N GLU A 211 -12.28 26.86 -16.05
CA GLU A 211 -12.61 28.26 -16.40
C GLU A 211 -11.55 29.23 -15.87
N LEU A 212 -11.10 29.03 -14.62
CA LEU A 212 -10.02 29.84 -14.04
C LEU A 212 -8.76 29.77 -14.89
N PHE A 213 -8.36 28.58 -15.33
CA PHE A 213 -7.14 28.40 -16.13
C PHE A 213 -7.28 28.97 -17.54
N ALA A 214 -8.50 28.94 -18.12
CA ALA A 214 -8.78 29.60 -19.40
C ALA A 214 -8.63 31.13 -19.36
N ALA A 215 -8.74 31.71 -18.14
CA ALA A 215 -8.48 33.16 -17.95
C ALA A 215 -6.98 33.50 -17.87
N ASP A 216 -6.08 32.55 -18.09
CA ASP A 216 -4.61 32.70 -18.10
C ASP A 216 -4.04 33.41 -16.86
N PRO A 217 -4.27 32.88 -15.63
CA PRO A 217 -3.79 33.50 -14.42
C PRO A 217 -2.25 33.43 -14.32
N LEU A 218 -1.63 34.42 -13.67
CA LEU A 218 -0.19 34.44 -13.45
C LEU A 218 0.33 33.19 -12.73
N TYR A 219 -0.52 32.54 -11.91
CA TYR A 219 -0.20 31.27 -11.28
C TYR A 219 0.15 30.17 -12.29
N CYS A 220 -0.60 30.04 -13.39
CA CYS A 220 -0.33 29.06 -14.45
C CYS A 220 0.97 29.38 -15.20
N ARG A 221 1.26 30.66 -15.42
CA ARG A 221 2.52 31.08 -16.07
C ARG A 221 3.73 30.78 -15.18
N ALA A 222 3.59 30.93 -13.85
CA ALA A 222 4.64 30.57 -12.88
C ALA A 222 4.79 29.06 -12.69
N ASN A 223 3.74 28.27 -12.97
CA ASN A 223 3.69 26.81 -12.79
C ASN A 223 3.14 26.13 -14.05
N PRO A 224 3.89 26.08 -15.17
CA PRO A 224 3.37 25.63 -16.47
C PRO A 224 2.80 24.21 -16.49
N PHE A 225 3.30 23.31 -15.64
CA PHE A 225 2.84 21.92 -15.52
C PHE A 225 1.48 21.77 -14.83
N MET A 226 0.91 22.84 -14.26
CA MET A 226 -0.39 22.78 -13.59
C MET A 226 -1.54 22.56 -14.57
N GLN A 227 -1.41 23.02 -15.82
CA GLN A 227 -2.40 22.76 -16.85
C GLN A 227 -2.53 21.27 -17.14
N GLU A 228 -1.42 20.59 -17.37
CA GLU A 228 -1.38 19.14 -17.60
C GLU A 228 -1.92 18.38 -16.36
N ARG A 229 -1.54 18.83 -15.16
CA ARG A 229 -2.01 18.22 -13.92
C ARG A 229 -3.53 18.33 -13.76
N LEU A 230 -4.15 19.46 -14.09
CA LEU A 230 -5.60 19.60 -14.07
C LEU A 230 -6.27 18.65 -15.06
N GLU A 231 -5.72 18.48 -16.27
CA GLU A 231 -6.25 17.53 -17.25
C GLU A 231 -6.14 16.07 -16.76
N LEU A 232 -5.05 15.71 -16.09
CA LEU A 232 -4.90 14.38 -15.47
C LEU A 232 -5.91 14.15 -14.33
N LEU A 233 -6.22 15.17 -13.52
CA LEU A 233 -7.24 15.06 -12.47
C LEU A 233 -8.63 14.78 -13.07
N LYS A 234 -8.99 15.44 -14.17
CA LYS A 234 -10.27 15.24 -14.86
C LYS A 234 -10.46 13.82 -15.40
N GLN A 235 -9.36 13.08 -15.60
CA GLN A 235 -9.40 11.68 -16.05
C GLN A 235 -9.51 10.67 -14.89
N ARG A 236 -9.38 11.12 -13.63
CA ARG A 236 -9.51 10.26 -12.45
C ARG A 236 -10.97 10.07 -12.06
N SER A 237 -11.26 8.91 -11.44
CA SER A 237 -12.59 8.70 -10.88
C SER A 237 -12.88 9.68 -9.73
N THR A 238 -14.13 10.07 -9.56
CA THR A 238 -14.56 10.91 -8.44
C THR A 238 -14.30 10.26 -7.09
N HIS A 239 -14.34 8.91 -7.01
CA HIS A 239 -13.95 8.16 -5.82
C HIS A 239 -12.50 8.43 -5.41
N TYR A 240 -11.56 8.33 -6.35
CA TYR A 240 -10.15 8.63 -6.10
C TYR A 240 -9.96 10.09 -5.68
N LEU A 241 -10.59 11.02 -6.42
CA LEU A 241 -10.47 12.45 -6.14
C LEU A 241 -11.00 12.83 -4.76
N ALA A 242 -12.13 12.26 -4.34
CA ALA A 242 -12.73 12.52 -3.03
C ALA A 242 -11.74 12.28 -1.89
N HIS A 243 -11.06 11.14 -1.91
CA HIS A 243 -10.13 10.75 -0.84
C HIS A 243 -8.77 11.42 -0.94
N GLU A 244 -8.29 11.73 -2.15
CA GLU A 244 -6.95 12.26 -2.36
C GLU A 244 -6.88 13.81 -2.44
N TYR A 245 -8.02 14.50 -2.65
CA TYR A 245 -7.99 15.94 -2.91
C TYR A 245 -9.05 16.75 -2.16
N PHE A 246 -10.14 16.14 -1.70
CA PHE A 246 -11.29 16.88 -1.16
C PHE A 246 -11.55 16.66 0.34
N ASN A 247 -10.68 15.94 1.05
CA ASN A 247 -10.72 15.90 2.51
C ASN A 247 -10.37 17.29 3.09
N ARG A 248 -11.04 17.70 4.16
CA ARG A 248 -10.78 19.00 4.80
C ARG A 248 -9.36 19.08 5.33
N ASN A 249 -8.94 18.08 6.08
CA ASN A 249 -7.58 17.97 6.57
C ASN A 249 -6.68 17.41 5.46
N TRP A 250 -5.63 18.14 5.14
CA TRP A 250 -4.56 17.69 4.27
C TRP A 250 -3.29 18.46 4.62
N HIS A 251 -2.30 17.73 5.09
CA HIS A 251 -1.05 18.30 5.58
C HIS A 251 0.13 17.72 4.80
N VAL A 252 0.78 18.58 4.05
CA VAL A 252 2.01 18.25 3.31
C VAL A 252 3.17 18.70 4.19
N GLN A 253 3.98 17.75 4.65
CA GLN A 253 5.08 18.01 5.57
C GLN A 253 6.42 17.70 4.90
N SER A 254 7.45 18.49 5.21
CA SER A 254 8.81 18.17 4.78
C SER A 254 9.36 16.99 5.58
N PHE A 255 10.42 16.34 5.05
CA PHE A 255 11.15 15.34 5.82
C PHE A 255 11.70 15.92 7.14
N ALA A 256 12.18 17.17 7.13
CA ALA A 256 12.68 17.83 8.32
C ALA A 256 11.59 17.96 9.40
N ASP A 257 10.38 18.43 9.04
CA ASP A 257 9.26 18.49 9.99
C ASP A 257 8.95 17.13 10.61
N MET A 258 8.97 16.07 9.81
CA MET A 258 8.74 14.71 10.29
C MET A 258 9.86 14.23 11.21
N ALA A 259 11.12 14.55 10.90
CA ALA A 259 12.26 14.22 11.74
C ALA A 259 12.19 14.94 13.10
N ASP A 260 11.80 16.20 13.11
CA ASP A 260 11.61 16.95 14.35
C ASP A 260 10.50 16.34 15.23
N ILE A 261 9.31 16.05 14.66
CA ILE A 261 8.18 15.43 15.36
C ILE A 261 8.57 14.09 16.00
N TRP A 262 9.24 13.22 15.27
CA TRP A 262 9.55 11.87 15.77
C TRP A 262 10.76 11.86 16.69
N SER A 263 11.71 12.78 16.52
CA SER A 263 12.86 12.91 17.42
C SER A 263 12.45 13.37 18.84
N GLU A 264 11.39 14.17 18.98
CA GLU A 264 10.84 14.59 20.28
C GLU A 264 10.45 13.40 21.17
N ILE A 265 10.07 12.27 20.57
CA ILE A 265 9.72 11.05 21.29
C ILE A 265 10.77 9.93 21.17
N GLY A 266 11.98 10.28 20.75
CA GLY A 266 13.14 9.40 20.72
C GLY A 266 13.17 8.40 19.56
N LEU A 267 12.50 8.71 18.43
CA LEU A 267 12.64 7.95 17.20
C LEU A 267 13.62 8.65 16.26
N GLU A 268 14.37 7.85 15.52
CA GLU A 268 15.27 8.30 14.47
C GLU A 268 14.94 7.66 13.12
N PHE A 269 15.20 8.36 12.04
CA PHE A 269 15.00 7.85 10.68
C PHE A 269 15.93 6.67 10.40
N ALA A 270 15.36 5.51 10.12
CA ALA A 270 16.11 4.32 9.73
C ALA A 270 16.40 4.31 8.22
N CYS A 271 15.36 4.20 7.41
CA CYS A 271 15.45 4.18 5.95
C CYS A 271 14.07 4.40 5.30
N SER A 272 14.07 4.63 3.98
CA SER A 272 12.83 4.57 3.19
C SER A 272 12.26 3.15 3.17
N ALA A 273 10.94 3.02 3.27
CA ALA A 273 10.23 1.77 3.07
C ALA A 273 9.99 1.46 1.58
N ASP A 274 10.19 2.44 0.70
CA ASP A 274 10.29 2.20 -0.73
C ASP A 274 11.72 1.75 -1.08
N LEU A 275 11.89 0.46 -1.30
CA LEU A 275 13.22 -0.12 -1.53
C LEU A 275 13.89 0.39 -2.81
N ARG A 276 13.15 0.99 -3.74
CA ARG A 276 13.72 1.64 -4.93
C ARG A 276 14.56 2.87 -4.55
N ASP A 277 14.26 3.50 -3.42
CA ASP A 277 15.02 4.63 -2.87
C ASP A 277 16.41 4.25 -2.33
N TYR A 278 16.64 2.98 -2.05
CA TYR A 278 17.94 2.48 -1.58
C TYR A 278 19.07 2.75 -2.57
N LEU A 279 18.79 2.70 -3.87
CA LEU A 279 19.79 2.90 -4.92
C LEU A 279 19.78 4.35 -5.42
N ASP A 280 20.56 5.24 -4.80
CA ASP A 280 20.74 6.59 -5.31
C ASP A 280 21.30 6.62 -6.75
N LEU A 281 22.04 5.58 -7.16
CA LEU A 281 22.49 5.41 -8.54
C LEU A 281 21.33 5.34 -9.55
N ALA A 282 20.19 4.80 -9.14
CA ALA A 282 19.01 4.66 -9.98
C ALA A 282 18.11 5.90 -9.98
N ASN A 283 18.24 6.77 -8.97
CA ASN A 283 17.35 7.91 -8.76
C ASN A 283 18.03 9.27 -9.00
N LEU A 284 19.37 9.33 -8.85
CA LEU A 284 20.14 10.57 -8.89
C LEU A 284 21.22 10.52 -9.95
N THR A 285 21.45 11.64 -10.63
CA THR A 285 22.65 11.81 -11.49
C THR A 285 23.93 11.76 -10.67
N ALA A 286 25.07 11.56 -11.31
CA ALA A 286 26.38 11.55 -10.64
C ALA A 286 26.64 12.86 -9.87
N GLN A 287 26.28 14.00 -10.46
CA GLN A 287 26.44 15.32 -9.82
C GLN A 287 25.53 15.49 -8.61
N GLN A 288 24.27 15.05 -8.69
CA GLN A 288 23.31 15.08 -7.58
C GLN A 288 23.78 14.21 -6.41
N ARG A 289 24.27 12.99 -6.70
CA ARG A 289 24.85 12.11 -5.68
C ARG A 289 26.06 12.75 -5.00
N GLN A 290 26.99 13.26 -5.77
CA GLN A 290 28.17 13.96 -5.21
C GLN A 290 27.76 15.10 -4.30
N PHE A 291 26.72 15.86 -4.65
CA PHE A 291 26.20 16.93 -3.80
C PHE A 291 25.61 16.38 -2.50
N CYS A 292 24.76 15.36 -2.57
CA CYS A 292 24.16 14.73 -1.39
C CYS A 292 25.21 14.08 -0.49
N ASP A 293 26.23 13.44 -1.06
CA ASP A 293 27.29 12.74 -0.32
C ASP A 293 28.24 13.70 0.42
N ALA A 294 28.33 14.95 -0.04
CA ALA A 294 29.09 16.00 0.63
C ALA A 294 28.39 16.57 1.88
N LEU A 295 27.12 16.23 2.11
CA LEU A 295 26.36 16.69 3.28
C LEU A 295 26.55 15.72 4.46
N GLU A 296 27.12 16.22 5.55
CA GLU A 296 27.35 15.44 6.78
C GLU A 296 26.05 15.25 7.58
N ASP A 297 25.18 16.25 7.60
CA ASP A 297 23.91 16.21 8.29
C ASP A 297 22.91 15.32 7.56
N ARG A 298 22.49 14.23 8.22
CA ARG A 298 21.59 13.22 7.64
C ARG A 298 20.20 13.78 7.33
N GLN A 299 19.68 14.67 8.16
CA GLN A 299 18.35 15.25 7.97
C GLN A 299 18.36 16.22 6.77
N LEU A 300 19.38 17.08 6.69
CA LEU A 300 19.57 17.95 5.53
C LEU A 300 19.77 17.16 4.25
N ARG A 301 20.57 16.08 4.29
CA ARG A 301 20.80 15.20 3.15
C ARG A 301 19.48 14.60 2.61
N GLN A 302 18.60 14.12 3.48
CA GLN A 302 17.29 13.59 3.07
C GLN A 302 16.39 14.68 2.49
N SER A 303 16.35 15.85 3.12
CA SER A 303 15.60 17.00 2.60
C SER A 303 16.10 17.44 1.22
N VAL A 304 17.41 17.49 1.02
CA VAL A 304 18.02 17.82 -0.29
C VAL A 304 17.70 16.74 -1.32
N ARG A 305 17.74 15.46 -0.94
CA ARG A 305 17.35 14.35 -1.83
C ARG A 305 15.90 14.51 -2.31
N ASP A 306 14.98 14.91 -1.44
CA ASP A 306 13.59 15.17 -1.81
C ASP A 306 13.48 16.28 -2.87
N PHE A 307 14.33 17.31 -2.80
CA PHE A 307 14.41 18.34 -3.85
C PHE A 307 14.97 17.79 -5.17
N MET A 308 15.98 16.90 -5.11
CA MET A 308 16.57 16.33 -6.33
C MET A 308 15.57 15.50 -7.14
N VAL A 309 14.64 14.79 -6.47
CA VAL A 309 13.64 13.93 -7.12
C VAL A 309 12.25 14.54 -7.16
N ASN A 310 12.07 15.78 -6.66
CA ASN A 310 10.77 16.44 -6.52
C ASN A 310 9.75 15.54 -5.79
N GLN A 311 10.15 15.05 -4.61
CA GLN A 311 9.39 14.05 -3.85
C GLN A 311 7.98 14.52 -3.52
N GLN A 312 6.96 13.69 -3.83
CA GLN A 312 5.56 13.96 -3.55
C GLN A 312 5.01 13.11 -2.40
N PHE A 313 5.52 11.91 -2.24
CA PHE A 313 5.04 10.96 -1.25
C PHE A 313 6.22 10.19 -0.66
N ARG A 314 6.27 10.12 0.66
CA ARG A 314 7.27 9.34 1.39
C ARG A 314 6.61 8.17 2.12
N SER A 315 7.35 7.10 2.23
CA SER A 315 7.08 5.95 3.09
C SER A 315 8.36 5.67 3.85
N ASP A 316 8.34 5.90 5.14
CA ASP A 316 9.56 5.89 5.96
C ASP A 316 9.44 4.91 7.13
N TYR A 317 10.54 4.26 7.49
CA TYR A 317 10.73 3.54 8.74
C TYR A 317 11.49 4.42 9.74
N TRP A 318 10.91 4.57 10.93
CA TRP A 318 11.50 5.25 12.08
C TRP A 318 11.69 4.24 13.19
N VAL A 319 12.81 4.27 13.89
CA VAL A 319 13.17 3.27 14.90
C VAL A 319 13.43 3.93 16.25
N ARG A 320 13.00 3.27 17.32
CA ARG A 320 13.32 3.70 18.69
C ARG A 320 14.60 3.03 19.16
N GLY A 321 15.72 3.76 19.24
CA GLY A 321 17.00 3.22 19.68
C GLY A 321 17.57 2.23 18.68
N ALA A 322 17.96 2.73 17.51
CA ALA A 322 18.57 1.95 16.44
C ALA A 322 19.84 1.24 16.91
N GLN A 323 19.99 -0.04 16.55
CA GLN A 323 21.21 -0.80 16.77
C GLN A 323 21.94 -0.99 15.44
N VAL A 324 23.19 -0.52 15.39
CA VAL A 324 24.04 -0.66 14.21
C VAL A 324 24.69 -2.02 14.21
N LEU A 325 24.56 -2.75 13.11
CA LEU A 325 25.21 -4.04 12.90
C LEU A 325 26.71 -3.82 12.60
N GLU A 326 27.56 -4.58 13.27
CA GLU A 326 28.97 -4.65 12.91
C GLU A 326 29.13 -5.22 11.47
N PRO A 327 30.16 -4.86 10.71
CA PRO A 327 30.29 -5.23 9.30
C PRO A 327 30.13 -6.73 9.01
N LEU A 328 30.70 -7.59 9.86
CA LEU A 328 30.59 -9.05 9.73
C LEU A 328 29.19 -9.55 10.06
N GLN A 329 28.55 -8.97 11.07
CA GLN A 329 27.16 -9.29 11.42
C GLN A 329 26.22 -8.88 10.28
N ARG A 330 26.37 -7.66 9.73
CA ARG A 330 25.61 -7.19 8.58
C ARG A 330 25.74 -8.15 7.40
N GLN A 331 26.96 -8.56 7.07
CA GLN A 331 27.21 -9.51 5.98
C GLN A 331 26.45 -10.82 6.23
N THR A 332 26.57 -11.39 7.44
CA THR A 332 25.90 -12.64 7.81
C THR A 332 24.37 -12.52 7.70
N VAL A 333 23.79 -11.43 8.24
CA VAL A 333 22.34 -11.17 8.16
C VAL A 333 21.88 -11.04 6.71
N LEU A 334 22.63 -10.33 5.87
CA LEU A 334 22.32 -10.19 4.45
C LEU A 334 22.40 -11.53 3.69
N GLU A 335 23.45 -12.31 3.93
CA GLU A 335 23.62 -13.62 3.28
C GLU A 335 22.47 -14.59 3.62
N GLN A 336 21.86 -14.45 4.79
CA GLN A 336 20.75 -15.28 5.25
C GLN A 336 19.37 -14.82 4.73
N GLN A 337 19.23 -13.56 4.30
CA GLN A 337 17.96 -13.07 3.73
C GLN A 337 17.56 -13.92 2.53
N ARG A 338 16.34 -14.46 2.55
CA ARG A 338 15.82 -15.31 1.47
C ARG A 338 14.81 -14.56 0.63
N VAL A 339 14.79 -14.87 -0.65
CA VAL A 339 13.90 -14.23 -1.63
C VAL A 339 13.30 -15.25 -2.59
N VAL A 340 12.16 -14.91 -3.18
CA VAL A 340 11.44 -15.74 -4.17
C VAL A 340 10.80 -14.86 -5.23
N LEU A 341 10.63 -15.38 -6.45
CA LEU A 341 9.91 -14.69 -7.51
C LEU A 341 8.41 -14.52 -7.18
N LEU A 342 7.87 -13.36 -7.52
CA LEU A 342 6.44 -13.06 -7.60
C LEU A 342 5.94 -12.99 -9.04
N THR A 343 6.84 -12.90 -10.00
CA THR A 343 6.58 -12.78 -11.44
C THR A 343 7.43 -13.83 -12.16
N ALA A 344 6.88 -14.51 -13.14
CA ALA A 344 7.64 -15.44 -13.95
C ALA A 344 8.87 -14.75 -14.57
N ALA A 345 10.02 -15.41 -14.57
CA ALA A 345 11.32 -14.81 -14.90
C ALA A 345 11.31 -14.07 -16.26
N GLU A 346 10.68 -14.65 -17.27
CA GLU A 346 10.56 -14.11 -18.62
C GLU A 346 9.60 -12.90 -18.73
N LYS A 347 8.81 -12.63 -17.70
CA LYS A 347 7.89 -11.48 -17.63
C LYS A 347 8.47 -10.29 -16.86
N ILE A 348 9.64 -10.44 -16.23
CA ILE A 348 10.29 -9.34 -15.53
C ILE A 348 10.80 -8.35 -16.57
N PRO A 349 10.29 -7.09 -16.58
CA PRO A 349 10.74 -6.11 -17.55
C PRO A 349 12.17 -5.67 -17.26
N MET A 350 12.99 -5.55 -18.29
CA MET A 350 14.36 -5.04 -18.16
C MET A 350 14.43 -3.51 -18.08
N THR A 351 13.27 -2.83 -18.05
CA THR A 351 13.15 -1.39 -17.76
C THR A 351 12.17 -1.22 -16.62
N LEU A 352 12.61 -0.59 -15.54
CA LEU A 352 11.82 -0.37 -14.34
C LEU A 352 11.66 1.13 -14.05
N LYS A 353 10.50 1.50 -13.50
CA LYS A 353 10.24 2.85 -13.01
C LYS A 353 10.83 3.02 -11.62
N THR A 354 11.61 4.08 -11.46
CA THR A 354 12.05 4.58 -10.15
C THR A 354 11.21 5.79 -9.73
N VAL A 355 11.55 6.40 -8.62
CA VAL A 355 10.88 7.64 -8.16
C VAL A 355 11.11 8.79 -9.15
N ALA A 356 12.31 8.90 -9.72
CA ALA A 356 12.71 10.02 -10.57
C ALA A 356 12.62 9.74 -12.07
N THR A 357 12.79 8.46 -12.51
CA THR A 357 12.96 8.14 -13.94
C THR A 357 12.63 6.68 -14.24
N GLU A 358 12.84 6.29 -15.48
CA GLU A 358 12.92 4.89 -15.90
C GLU A 358 14.38 4.49 -16.08
N ILE A 359 14.74 3.30 -15.59
CA ILE A 359 16.08 2.75 -15.71
C ILE A 359 16.06 1.43 -16.48
N THR A 360 17.07 1.21 -17.32
CA THR A 360 17.30 -0.08 -17.95
C THR A 360 18.24 -0.91 -17.07
N LEU A 361 17.79 -2.10 -16.70
CA LEU A 361 18.57 -3.04 -15.89
C LEU A 361 19.74 -3.59 -16.68
N ASN A 362 20.89 -3.73 -16.05
CA ASN A 362 22.06 -4.34 -16.68
C ASN A 362 21.83 -5.86 -16.85
N VAL A 363 21.56 -6.32 -18.07
CA VAL A 363 21.26 -7.72 -18.38
C VAL A 363 22.37 -8.68 -17.93
N HIS A 364 23.63 -8.24 -17.88
CA HIS A 364 24.77 -9.06 -17.43
C HIS A 364 24.80 -9.28 -15.92
N ILE A 365 24.07 -8.47 -15.14
CA ILE A 365 23.92 -8.60 -13.69
C ILE A 365 22.57 -9.23 -13.36
N TYR A 366 21.48 -8.63 -13.84
CA TYR A 366 20.13 -9.07 -13.50
C TYR A 366 19.75 -10.41 -14.14
N GLY A 367 20.19 -10.68 -15.40
CA GLY A 367 19.88 -11.91 -16.10
C GLY A 367 20.30 -13.18 -15.32
N PRO A 368 21.58 -13.34 -14.94
CA PRO A 368 22.02 -14.49 -14.15
C PRO A 368 21.33 -14.62 -12.79
N ILE A 369 21.01 -13.51 -12.13
CA ILE A 369 20.29 -13.50 -10.84
C ILE A 369 18.86 -13.99 -11.02
N ILE A 370 18.14 -13.48 -12.03
CA ILE A 370 16.77 -13.91 -12.35
C ILE A 370 16.74 -15.38 -12.78
N GLU A 371 17.76 -15.84 -13.53
CA GLU A 371 17.90 -17.24 -13.93
C GLU A 371 18.00 -18.18 -12.72
N VAL A 372 18.75 -17.81 -11.66
CA VAL A 372 18.82 -18.60 -10.42
C VAL A 372 17.44 -18.72 -9.76
N LEU A 373 16.65 -17.65 -9.76
CA LEU A 373 15.32 -17.62 -9.14
C LEU A 373 14.22 -18.29 -9.98
N SER A 374 14.51 -18.64 -11.25
CA SER A 374 13.50 -19.19 -12.18
C SER A 374 13.02 -20.60 -11.81
N ASP A 375 13.69 -21.27 -10.88
CA ASP A 375 13.26 -22.56 -10.31
C ASP A 375 12.09 -22.43 -9.32
N LEU A 376 11.63 -21.18 -9.07
CA LEU A 376 10.54 -20.82 -8.15
C LEU A 376 10.80 -21.23 -6.67
N GLN A 377 12.05 -21.54 -6.33
CA GLN A 377 12.45 -21.84 -4.95
C GLN A 377 12.94 -20.59 -4.22
N ALA A 378 12.87 -20.64 -2.89
CA ALA A 378 13.43 -19.59 -2.06
C ALA A 378 14.96 -19.76 -1.96
N HIS A 379 15.70 -18.75 -2.39
CA HIS A 379 17.16 -18.70 -2.30
C HIS A 379 17.62 -17.61 -1.34
N SER A 380 18.68 -17.87 -0.55
CA SER A 380 19.31 -16.81 0.22
C SER A 380 20.19 -15.93 -0.68
N LEU A 381 20.40 -14.66 -0.27
CA LEU A 381 21.29 -13.76 -1.04
C LEU A 381 22.71 -14.32 -1.11
N GLY A 382 23.18 -15.01 -0.07
CA GLY A 382 24.47 -15.72 -0.08
C GLY A 382 24.50 -16.86 -1.09
N GLN A 383 23.43 -17.66 -1.20
CA GLN A 383 23.30 -18.72 -2.21
C GLN A 383 23.31 -18.14 -3.63
N ILE A 384 22.53 -17.08 -3.87
CA ILE A 384 22.50 -16.42 -5.16
C ILE A 384 23.91 -15.90 -5.51
N ALA A 385 24.56 -15.18 -4.59
CA ALA A 385 25.91 -14.66 -4.81
C ALA A 385 26.92 -15.75 -5.14
N ALA A 386 26.86 -16.89 -4.46
CA ALA A 386 27.74 -18.05 -4.74
C ALA A 386 27.49 -18.64 -6.14
N LEU A 387 26.22 -18.78 -6.55
CA LEU A 387 25.85 -19.34 -7.86
C LEU A 387 26.26 -18.42 -9.02
N VAL A 388 26.21 -17.09 -8.84
CA VAL A 388 26.55 -16.12 -9.91
C VAL A 388 28.00 -15.62 -9.81
N ALA A 389 28.80 -16.07 -8.82
CA ALA A 389 30.19 -15.62 -8.61
C ALA A 389 31.07 -15.80 -9.86
N HIS A 390 30.84 -16.85 -10.65
CA HIS A 390 31.57 -17.13 -11.90
C HIS A 390 31.33 -16.05 -12.98
N ARG A 391 30.32 -15.20 -12.83
CA ARG A 391 30.03 -14.02 -13.66
C ARG A 391 30.63 -12.72 -13.08
N ASN A 392 31.45 -12.79 -12.03
CA ASN A 392 31.97 -11.67 -11.26
C ASN A 392 30.86 -10.79 -10.61
N ILE A 393 29.76 -11.40 -10.20
CA ILE A 393 28.68 -10.75 -9.49
C ILE A 393 28.83 -11.08 -8.02
N GLY A 394 29.07 -10.05 -7.18
CA GLY A 394 29.23 -10.19 -5.73
C GLY A 394 27.96 -9.94 -4.94
N LEU A 395 28.00 -10.17 -3.62
CA LEU A 395 26.86 -10.02 -2.71
C LEU A 395 26.23 -8.62 -2.78
N GLN A 396 27.02 -7.53 -2.88
CA GLN A 396 26.47 -6.19 -2.97
C GLN A 396 25.64 -5.99 -4.25
N GLN A 397 26.09 -6.50 -5.39
CA GLN A 397 25.32 -6.43 -6.64
C GLN A 397 24.04 -7.27 -6.58
N VAL A 398 24.07 -8.41 -5.87
CA VAL A 398 22.87 -9.21 -5.61
C VAL A 398 21.90 -8.42 -4.72
N LEU A 399 22.38 -7.80 -3.63
CA LEU A 399 21.55 -6.95 -2.76
C LEU A 399 20.91 -5.80 -3.55
N ASP A 400 21.70 -5.05 -4.31
CA ASP A 400 21.23 -3.92 -5.12
C ASP A 400 20.14 -4.37 -6.11
N SER A 401 20.33 -5.53 -6.75
CA SER A 401 19.34 -6.12 -7.65
C SER A 401 18.05 -6.51 -6.92
N MET A 402 18.18 -7.11 -5.73
CA MET A 402 17.02 -7.50 -4.93
C MET A 402 16.24 -6.28 -4.43
N MET A 403 16.91 -5.23 -3.96
CA MET A 403 16.24 -4.00 -3.54
C MET A 403 15.38 -3.42 -4.67
N MET A 404 15.90 -3.40 -5.89
CA MET A 404 15.17 -2.93 -7.07
C MET A 404 14.02 -3.86 -7.46
N LEU A 405 14.24 -5.17 -7.54
CA LEU A 405 13.22 -6.14 -7.95
C LEU A 405 12.11 -6.29 -6.91
N ILE A 406 12.44 -6.23 -5.61
CA ILE A 406 11.44 -6.25 -4.52
C ILE A 406 10.69 -4.92 -4.49
N GLY A 407 11.39 -3.79 -4.64
CA GLY A 407 10.77 -2.47 -4.72
C GLY A 407 9.78 -2.34 -5.88
N SER A 408 10.04 -3.06 -6.97
CA SER A 408 9.18 -3.09 -8.17
C SER A 408 8.15 -4.23 -8.16
N GLY A 409 8.09 -5.06 -7.10
CA GLY A 409 7.06 -6.09 -6.92
C GLY A 409 7.29 -7.38 -7.72
N HIS A 410 8.50 -7.63 -8.24
CA HIS A 410 8.83 -8.86 -9.00
C HIS A 410 9.40 -9.98 -8.14
N VAL A 411 9.92 -9.64 -6.98
CA VAL A 411 10.51 -10.54 -5.98
C VAL A 411 9.95 -10.19 -4.62
N ALA A 412 9.88 -11.15 -3.70
CA ALA A 412 9.55 -10.91 -2.30
C ALA A 412 10.58 -11.55 -1.37
N PRO A 413 10.82 -10.96 -0.19
CA PRO A 413 11.46 -11.65 0.91
C PRO A 413 10.63 -12.85 1.38
N VAL A 414 11.29 -13.86 1.94
CA VAL A 414 10.69 -15.10 2.42
C VAL A 414 10.87 -15.20 3.94
N GLN A 415 9.80 -15.50 4.66
CA GLN A 415 9.86 -15.71 6.11
C GLN A 415 10.44 -17.10 6.47
N ASP A 416 10.72 -17.32 7.75
CA ASP A 416 11.28 -18.58 8.24
C ASP A 416 10.36 -19.77 7.99
N ALA A 417 10.94 -20.96 7.83
CA ALA A 417 10.19 -22.18 7.48
C ALA A 417 9.10 -22.52 8.52
N ASP A 418 9.39 -22.32 9.80
CA ASP A 418 8.42 -22.56 10.88
C ASP A 418 7.27 -21.58 10.84
N ASP A 419 7.54 -20.30 10.49
CA ASP A 419 6.53 -19.27 10.31
C ASP A 419 5.66 -19.58 9.09
N VAL A 420 6.26 -20.08 7.99
CA VAL A 420 5.50 -20.57 6.81
C VAL A 420 4.50 -21.66 7.21
N VAL A 421 4.96 -22.68 7.96
CA VAL A 421 4.11 -23.80 8.38
C VAL A 421 2.98 -23.31 9.30
N SER A 422 3.30 -22.42 10.24
CA SER A 422 2.33 -21.86 11.19
C SER A 422 1.23 -21.06 10.51
N ALA A 423 1.55 -20.34 9.42
CA ALA A 423 0.61 -19.45 8.70
C ALA A 423 -0.25 -20.18 7.66
N LEU A 424 0.06 -21.42 7.26
CA LEU A 424 -0.67 -22.17 6.23
C LEU A 424 -2.19 -22.22 6.47
N PRO A 425 -2.70 -22.59 7.66
CA PRO A 425 -4.16 -22.76 7.84
C PRO A 425 -4.91 -21.44 7.66
N ALA A 426 -4.43 -20.35 8.26
CA ALA A 426 -5.08 -19.04 8.18
C ALA A 426 -5.02 -18.45 6.77
N SER A 427 -3.87 -18.59 6.08
CA SER A 427 -3.73 -18.18 4.67
C SER A 427 -4.69 -18.93 3.76
N ALA A 428 -4.78 -20.25 3.90
CA ALA A 428 -5.69 -21.08 3.08
C ALA A 428 -7.18 -20.71 3.32
N ALA A 429 -7.56 -20.52 4.58
CA ALA A 429 -8.93 -20.14 4.94
C ALA A 429 -9.30 -18.76 4.39
N LEU A 430 -8.42 -17.76 4.56
CA LEU A 430 -8.64 -16.42 3.99
C LEU A 430 -8.73 -16.48 2.47
N ASN A 431 -7.80 -17.16 1.80
CA ASN A 431 -7.79 -17.26 0.34
C ASN A 431 -9.06 -17.93 -0.18
N HIS A 432 -9.53 -19.00 0.46
CA HIS A 432 -10.80 -19.63 0.08
C HIS A 432 -11.97 -18.63 0.14
N HIS A 433 -12.05 -17.82 1.19
CA HIS A 433 -13.06 -16.77 1.33
C HIS A 433 -12.93 -15.70 0.23
N LEU A 434 -11.71 -15.17 0.00
CA LEU A 434 -11.46 -14.14 -1.01
C LEU A 434 -11.77 -14.63 -2.43
N LEU A 435 -11.40 -15.86 -2.76
CA LEU A 435 -11.75 -16.49 -4.04
C LEU A 435 -13.27 -16.61 -4.21
N GLY A 436 -14.02 -16.88 -3.14
CA GLY A 436 -15.47 -16.86 -3.15
C GLY A 436 -16.04 -15.47 -3.48
N LEU A 437 -15.46 -14.40 -2.92
CA LEU A 437 -15.86 -13.01 -3.22
C LEU A 437 -15.58 -12.62 -4.68
N ALA A 438 -14.57 -13.20 -5.34
CA ALA A 438 -14.29 -12.95 -6.75
C ALA A 438 -15.46 -13.32 -7.69
N THR A 439 -16.38 -14.20 -7.25
CA THR A 439 -17.61 -14.50 -7.99
C THR A 439 -18.55 -13.29 -8.06
N GLN A 440 -18.47 -12.36 -7.11
CA GLN A 440 -19.37 -11.22 -6.97
C GLN A 440 -18.76 -9.93 -7.53
N HIS A 441 -17.50 -9.62 -7.18
CA HIS A 441 -16.81 -8.38 -7.59
C HIS A 441 -15.30 -8.63 -7.81
N GLY A 442 -14.60 -7.64 -8.34
CA GLY A 442 -13.16 -7.74 -8.67
C GLY A 442 -12.31 -6.72 -7.92
N ASP A 443 -12.76 -6.24 -6.76
CA ASP A 443 -12.11 -5.16 -6.04
C ASP A 443 -10.91 -5.63 -5.21
N ILE A 444 -10.83 -6.95 -4.97
CA ILE A 444 -9.75 -7.57 -4.20
C ILE A 444 -8.75 -8.19 -5.19
N GLY A 445 -7.56 -7.62 -5.25
CA GLY A 445 -6.50 -8.00 -6.19
C GLY A 445 -5.32 -8.74 -5.55
N HIS A 446 -5.44 -9.22 -4.30
CA HIS A 446 -4.34 -9.89 -3.60
C HIS A 446 -4.86 -11.07 -2.77
N LEU A 447 -4.04 -12.10 -2.65
CA LEU A 447 -4.26 -13.30 -1.83
C LEU A 447 -3.10 -13.50 -0.86
N ALA A 448 -3.34 -14.14 0.27
CA ALA A 448 -2.33 -14.40 1.29
C ALA A 448 -1.31 -15.46 0.83
N SER A 449 -0.03 -15.22 1.10
CA SER A 449 1.03 -16.20 0.90
C SER A 449 1.83 -16.41 2.19
N PRO A 450 1.76 -17.59 2.80
CA PRO A 450 2.55 -17.90 3.98
C PRO A 450 4.05 -17.93 3.67
N VAL A 451 4.45 -18.09 2.41
CA VAL A 451 5.87 -18.06 2.03
C VAL A 451 6.44 -16.66 2.16
N THR A 452 5.71 -15.64 1.72
CA THR A 452 6.16 -14.25 1.77
C THR A 452 5.79 -13.52 3.06
N GLY A 453 4.90 -14.09 3.86
CA GLY A 453 4.34 -13.43 5.05
C GLY A 453 3.41 -12.25 4.73
N GLY A 454 2.83 -12.22 3.53
CA GLY A 454 1.97 -11.12 3.08
C GLY A 454 1.14 -11.46 1.85
N GLY A 455 0.70 -10.44 1.11
CA GLY A 455 -0.14 -10.57 -0.06
C GLY A 455 0.64 -10.80 -1.36
N VAL A 456 0.08 -11.60 -2.25
CA VAL A 456 0.53 -11.83 -3.62
C VAL A 456 -0.58 -11.40 -4.57
N ALA A 457 -0.22 -10.61 -5.58
CA ALA A 457 -1.19 -10.15 -6.58
C ALA A 457 -1.84 -11.33 -7.31
N ALA A 458 -3.16 -11.29 -7.45
CA ALA A 458 -3.95 -12.22 -8.24
C ALA A 458 -5.14 -11.47 -8.83
N GLU A 459 -5.23 -11.37 -10.15
CA GLU A 459 -6.33 -10.71 -10.81
C GLU A 459 -7.63 -11.52 -10.70
N ARG A 460 -8.77 -10.87 -10.84
CA ARG A 460 -10.08 -11.52 -10.69
C ARG A 460 -10.23 -12.79 -11.53
N ILE A 461 -9.81 -12.77 -12.79
CA ILE A 461 -9.92 -13.94 -13.68
C ILE A 461 -9.03 -15.08 -13.19
N GLU A 462 -7.82 -14.78 -12.72
CA GLU A 462 -6.93 -15.77 -12.09
C GLU A 462 -7.56 -16.38 -10.84
N GLN A 463 -8.20 -15.53 -10.00
CA GLN A 463 -8.93 -15.96 -8.82
C GLN A 463 -10.10 -16.91 -9.18
N LEU A 464 -10.85 -16.62 -10.23
CA LEU A 464 -11.92 -17.49 -10.70
C LEU A 464 -11.39 -18.82 -11.27
N PHE A 465 -10.23 -18.82 -11.95
CA PHE A 465 -9.58 -20.07 -12.37
C PHE A 465 -9.15 -20.91 -11.16
N MET A 466 -8.56 -20.30 -10.14
CA MET A 466 -8.19 -20.98 -8.90
C MET A 466 -9.42 -21.54 -8.17
N LEU A 467 -10.51 -20.77 -8.10
CA LEU A 467 -11.75 -21.22 -7.49
C LEU A 467 -12.36 -22.43 -8.24
N ALA A 468 -12.32 -22.41 -9.57
CA ALA A 468 -12.79 -23.54 -10.38
C ALA A 468 -11.99 -24.83 -10.05
N VAL A 469 -10.66 -24.74 -9.94
CA VAL A 469 -9.81 -25.87 -9.54
C VAL A 469 -10.16 -26.37 -8.14
N LEU A 470 -10.37 -25.48 -7.16
CA LEU A 470 -10.78 -25.84 -5.80
C LEU A 470 -12.18 -26.53 -5.77
N GLN A 471 -13.05 -26.18 -6.71
CA GLN A 471 -14.36 -26.81 -6.90
C GLN A 471 -14.31 -28.06 -7.80
N GLN A 472 -13.12 -28.62 -7.99
CA GLN A 472 -12.89 -29.87 -8.74
C GLN A 472 -13.26 -29.79 -10.23
N GLN A 473 -13.23 -28.62 -10.83
CA GLN A 473 -13.29 -28.45 -12.26
C GLN A 473 -11.88 -28.69 -12.81
N TYR A 474 -11.67 -29.76 -13.57
CA TYR A 474 -10.32 -30.15 -13.98
C TYR A 474 -10.09 -30.07 -15.49
N SER A 475 -11.14 -30.12 -16.29
CA SER A 475 -10.98 -29.94 -17.73
C SER A 475 -10.94 -28.45 -18.12
N PRO A 476 -10.21 -28.07 -19.14
CA PRO A 476 -10.18 -26.69 -19.62
C PRO A 476 -11.58 -26.14 -19.92
N ASP A 477 -12.46 -26.94 -20.53
CA ASP A 477 -13.82 -26.53 -20.90
C ASP A 477 -14.68 -26.27 -19.67
N GLU A 478 -14.56 -27.09 -18.62
CA GLU A 478 -15.28 -26.88 -17.33
C GLU A 478 -14.83 -25.58 -16.66
N ILE A 479 -13.50 -25.33 -16.61
CA ILE A 479 -12.95 -24.12 -15.99
C ILE A 479 -13.42 -22.87 -16.76
N ILE A 480 -13.34 -22.87 -18.08
CA ILE A 480 -13.76 -21.75 -18.93
C ILE A 480 -15.27 -21.51 -18.78
N SER A 481 -16.07 -22.58 -18.82
CA SER A 481 -17.53 -22.50 -18.61
C SER A 481 -17.88 -21.93 -17.25
N PHE A 482 -17.20 -22.38 -16.18
CA PHE A 482 -17.38 -21.86 -14.82
C PHE A 482 -17.13 -20.35 -14.77
N VAL A 483 -15.99 -19.88 -15.26
CA VAL A 483 -15.65 -18.46 -15.24
C VAL A 483 -16.62 -17.64 -16.09
N TRP A 484 -16.96 -18.12 -17.28
CA TRP A 484 -17.88 -17.42 -18.17
C TRP A 484 -19.27 -17.27 -17.56
N GLN A 485 -19.81 -18.29 -16.92
CA GLN A 485 -21.10 -18.22 -16.23
C GLN A 485 -21.15 -17.13 -15.16
N HIS A 486 -20.06 -16.97 -14.36
CA HIS A 486 -19.98 -15.92 -13.33
C HIS A 486 -19.91 -14.51 -13.94
N LEU A 487 -19.18 -14.33 -15.05
CA LEU A 487 -19.12 -13.05 -15.75
C LEU A 487 -20.47 -12.71 -16.40
N LEU A 488 -21.09 -13.69 -17.07
CA LEU A 488 -22.37 -13.52 -17.74
C LEU A 488 -23.50 -13.16 -16.77
N ALA A 489 -23.56 -13.82 -15.61
CA ALA A 489 -24.55 -13.54 -14.57
C ALA A 489 -24.51 -12.08 -14.08
N GLN A 490 -23.38 -11.39 -14.25
CA GLN A 490 -23.18 -9.98 -13.90
C GLN A 490 -23.25 -9.03 -15.11
N GLY A 491 -23.59 -9.54 -16.30
CA GLY A 491 -23.57 -8.74 -17.54
C GLY A 491 -22.18 -8.23 -17.92
N LYS A 492 -21.10 -8.86 -17.37
CA LYS A 492 -19.73 -8.46 -17.64
C LYS A 492 -19.18 -9.19 -18.87
N LYS A 493 -18.40 -8.45 -19.65
CA LYS A 493 -17.67 -8.94 -20.84
C LYS A 493 -16.19 -8.59 -20.71
N LEU A 494 -15.34 -9.38 -21.32
CA LEU A 494 -13.91 -9.15 -21.33
C LEU A 494 -13.53 -7.96 -22.21
N VAL A 495 -12.38 -7.38 -21.91
CA VAL A 495 -11.75 -6.32 -22.69
C VAL A 495 -10.41 -6.85 -23.22
N LYS A 496 -10.19 -6.77 -24.53
CA LYS A 496 -8.95 -7.14 -25.19
C LYS A 496 -8.35 -5.92 -25.86
N ALA A 497 -7.11 -5.56 -25.50
CA ALA A 497 -6.42 -4.38 -26.04
C ALA A 497 -7.28 -3.08 -25.96
N GLY A 498 -8.01 -2.88 -24.86
CA GLY A 498 -8.86 -1.71 -24.66
C GLY A 498 -10.23 -1.78 -25.34
N VAL A 499 -10.53 -2.85 -26.10
CA VAL A 499 -11.81 -3.05 -26.78
C VAL A 499 -12.65 -4.10 -26.09
N ARG A 500 -13.89 -3.78 -25.74
CA ARG A 500 -14.85 -4.72 -25.15
C ARG A 500 -15.26 -5.77 -26.18
N LEU A 501 -15.21 -7.04 -25.80
CA LEU A 501 -15.63 -8.16 -26.64
C LEU A 501 -17.15 -8.31 -26.59
N GLU A 502 -17.82 -8.20 -27.73
CA GLU A 502 -19.29 -8.21 -27.77
C GLU A 502 -19.89 -9.61 -27.92
N SER A 503 -19.26 -10.50 -28.70
CA SER A 503 -19.79 -11.85 -28.91
C SER A 503 -19.38 -12.81 -27.79
N GLU A 504 -20.23 -13.81 -27.50
CA GLU A 504 -19.90 -14.89 -26.56
C GLU A 504 -18.69 -15.70 -27.05
N GLN A 505 -18.62 -15.97 -28.34
CA GLN A 505 -17.54 -16.72 -28.95
C GLN A 505 -16.17 -16.04 -28.73
N ASP A 506 -16.09 -14.71 -28.90
CA ASP A 506 -14.86 -13.96 -28.67
C ASP A 506 -14.45 -13.96 -27.20
N ASN A 507 -15.42 -13.82 -26.28
CA ASN A 507 -15.17 -13.89 -24.85
C ASN A 507 -14.65 -15.28 -24.43
N LEU A 508 -15.25 -16.37 -24.91
CA LEU A 508 -14.79 -17.74 -24.63
C LEU A 508 -13.40 -18.00 -25.22
N ALA A 509 -13.13 -17.54 -26.44
CA ALA A 509 -11.80 -17.65 -27.06
C ALA A 509 -10.74 -16.90 -26.25
N GLU A 510 -11.04 -15.70 -25.76
CA GLU A 510 -10.14 -14.92 -24.91
C GLU A 510 -9.92 -15.60 -23.55
N LEU A 511 -10.98 -16.11 -22.89
CA LEU A 511 -10.86 -16.89 -21.65
C LEU A 511 -9.96 -18.12 -21.85
N THR A 512 -10.11 -18.81 -22.96
CA THR A 512 -9.25 -19.97 -23.30
C THR A 512 -7.78 -19.58 -23.37
N GLN A 513 -7.46 -18.46 -24.02
CA GLN A 513 -6.08 -17.95 -24.10
C GLN A 513 -5.56 -17.52 -22.71
N GLN A 514 -6.39 -16.86 -21.89
CA GLN A 514 -6.01 -16.45 -20.55
C GLN A 514 -5.79 -17.67 -19.64
N ALA A 515 -6.64 -18.67 -19.70
CA ALA A 515 -6.49 -19.91 -18.95
C ALA A 515 -5.21 -20.66 -19.32
N GLN A 516 -4.91 -20.81 -20.61
CA GLN A 516 -3.66 -21.46 -21.07
C GLN A 516 -2.43 -20.75 -20.50
N ARG A 517 -2.37 -19.41 -20.60
CA ARG A 517 -1.26 -18.63 -20.02
C ARG A 517 -1.20 -18.77 -18.51
N PHE A 518 -2.34 -18.69 -17.82
CA PHE A 518 -2.41 -18.81 -16.37
C PHE A 518 -1.85 -20.15 -15.88
N PHE A 519 -2.32 -21.27 -16.43
CA PHE A 519 -1.90 -22.60 -15.98
C PHE A 519 -0.45 -22.94 -16.31
N VAL A 520 0.13 -22.35 -17.36
CA VAL A 520 1.53 -22.59 -17.73
C VAL A 520 2.48 -21.65 -16.97
N GLU A 521 2.16 -20.37 -16.86
CA GLU A 521 3.11 -19.36 -16.40
C GLU A 521 2.86 -18.94 -14.94
N ARG A 522 1.60 -18.83 -14.52
CA ARG A 522 1.23 -18.22 -13.25
C ARG A 522 0.88 -19.22 -12.15
N PHE A 523 0.14 -20.25 -12.48
CA PHE A 523 -0.34 -21.24 -11.53
C PHE A 523 0.78 -21.97 -10.78
N PRO A 524 1.88 -22.44 -11.44
CA PRO A 524 3.01 -23.06 -10.73
C PRO A 524 3.67 -22.11 -9.72
N LEU A 525 3.76 -20.82 -10.04
CA LEU A 525 4.28 -19.80 -9.15
C LEU A 525 3.38 -19.61 -7.93
N LEU A 526 2.05 -19.52 -8.11
CA LEU A 526 1.10 -19.40 -7.00
C LEU A 526 1.11 -20.64 -6.10
N GLN A 527 1.34 -21.83 -6.66
CA GLN A 527 1.55 -23.07 -5.89
C GLN A 527 2.85 -23.03 -5.08
N ALA A 528 3.96 -22.59 -5.69
CA ALA A 528 5.24 -22.43 -4.99
C ALA A 528 5.13 -21.42 -3.81
N LEU A 529 4.32 -20.39 -3.99
CA LEU A 529 4.02 -19.39 -2.97
C LEU A 529 2.94 -19.83 -1.96
N ARG A 530 2.41 -21.05 -2.07
CA ARG A 530 1.37 -21.62 -1.20
C ARG A 530 0.10 -20.76 -1.14
N VAL A 531 -0.23 -20.06 -2.23
CA VAL A 531 -1.47 -19.28 -2.35
C VAL A 531 -2.65 -20.19 -2.60
N ILE A 532 -2.42 -21.32 -3.29
CA ILE A 532 -3.38 -22.38 -3.62
C ILE A 532 -2.75 -23.74 -3.42
#